data_06ee8fda9ce1324bd812f9bc31f2bcf4
#
_entry.id   06ee8fda9ce1324bd812f9bc31f2bcf4
#
_cell.length_a   1.000
_cell.length_b   1.000
_cell.length_c   1.000
_cell.angle_alpha   90.00
_cell.angle_beta   90.00
_cell.angle_gamma   90.00
#
_symmetry.space_group_name_H-M   'P 1'
#
loop_
_entity.id
_entity.type
_entity.pdbx_description
1 polymer ?
#
loop_
_entity_poly.entity_id
_entity_poly.type
_entity_poly.pdbx_seq_one_letter_code
_entity_poly.pdbx_strand_id
1 'polypeptide(L)'
;SASASTSASASASTSASASASTSASASASTSASESASTSASASASTSASESASTSASASASTSASASASTSASASASTSASASASTSASASASISASESASTSASASASTSASASASTSASESASTSASASASTSASESASTSASASASTSASESASTSASESASTSASASASTSASASASTSASASASTSASTSASTSASASASTSASESASTSASASASTSASESASTSASASASTSASASASTSASASASTSASASASTSASASASISASESASTSASASASTSASASASTSASESASTSASASASTSASESASTSASASASTSASESASTSASESASTSASASASTSASASAGKSRQQLPNTGTEVSKSSVASTSASESASTSASASASTSASASASTSASASASTSASTSASTSASASASTSASESASTSVSVSASTSASASASTSASASASTSASASASTSASESASTSASASASTSASASASTSASTSASTSASASAST
;
A
#
# COMPACT_ATOMS: atom_id res chain seq x y z
N SER A 1 25.32 -37.57 -61.45
CA SER A 1 26.00 -36.36 -61.94
C SER A 1 26.23 -35.36 -60.85
N ALA A 2 27.37 -34.67 -60.85
CA ALA A 2 27.73 -33.72 -59.79
C ALA A 2 26.79 -32.49 -59.74
N SER A 3 26.33 -32.02 -60.88
CA SER A 3 25.37 -30.87 -60.89
C SER A 3 24.31 -31.02 -62.00
N ALA A 4 23.11 -30.48 -61.76
CA ALA A 4 22.02 -30.47 -62.72
C ALA A 4 21.30 -29.12 -62.73
N SER A 5 20.92 -28.63 -63.92
CA SER A 5 20.22 -27.32 -64.06
C SER A 5 19.10 -27.46 -65.12
N THR A 6 17.92 -26.87 -64.81
CA THR A 6 16.71 -26.95 -65.63
C THR A 6 16.00 -25.62 -65.73
N SER A 7 15.55 -25.21 -66.91
CA SER A 7 14.71 -24.00 -67.12
C SER A 7 13.49 -24.34 -67.98
N ALA A 8 12.26 -23.84 -67.58
CA ALA A 8 11.02 -24.11 -68.30
C ALA A 8 10.00 -22.97 -68.18
N SER A 9 9.11 -22.83 -69.18
CA SER A 9 8.03 -21.84 -69.14
C SER A 9 6.81 -22.29 -68.33
N ALA A 10 6.53 -23.58 -68.18
CA ALA A 10 5.42 -24.10 -67.41
C ALA A 10 5.89 -24.81 -66.14
N SER A 11 6.50 -25.98 -66.21
CA SER A 11 6.95 -26.74 -65.04
C SER A 11 8.39 -27.27 -65.27
N ALA A 12 9.20 -27.23 -64.23
CA ALA A 12 10.57 -27.75 -64.25
C ALA A 12 10.84 -28.61 -63.02
N SER A 13 11.54 -29.75 -63.19
CA SER A 13 11.92 -30.66 -62.12
C SER A 13 13.38 -31.12 -62.29
N THR A 14 14.18 -31.05 -61.25
CA THR A 14 15.59 -31.39 -61.26
C THR A 14 16.00 -32.22 -60.04
N SER A 15 16.79 -33.30 -60.29
CA SER A 15 17.37 -34.10 -59.23
C SER A 15 18.85 -34.33 -59.48
N ALA A 16 19.70 -34.18 -58.47
CA ALA A 16 21.16 -34.39 -58.60
C ALA A 16 21.74 -34.89 -57.25
N SER A 17 22.92 -35.55 -57.34
CA SER A 17 23.65 -36.03 -56.16
C SER A 17 24.45 -34.91 -55.46
N ALA A 18 24.92 -33.91 -56.17
CA ALA A 18 25.63 -32.77 -55.56
C ALA A 18 24.79 -31.50 -55.62
N SER A 19 24.68 -30.84 -56.77
CA SER A 19 23.95 -29.56 -56.85
C SER A 19 22.83 -29.60 -57.88
N ALA A 20 21.67 -29.02 -57.56
CA ALA A 20 20.56 -28.92 -58.48
C ALA A 20 19.99 -27.49 -58.51
N SER A 21 19.71 -26.97 -59.71
CA SER A 21 19.12 -25.65 -59.91
C SER A 21 17.96 -25.73 -60.92
N THR A 22 16.84 -25.08 -60.55
CA THR A 22 15.61 -25.11 -61.36
C THR A 22 14.95 -23.72 -61.44
N SER A 23 14.62 -23.31 -62.67
CA SER A 23 13.85 -22.09 -62.92
C SER A 23 12.61 -22.38 -63.77
N ALA A 24 11.44 -21.86 -63.39
CA ALA A 24 10.21 -22.03 -64.15
C ALA A 24 9.26 -20.84 -64.01
N SER A 25 8.42 -20.57 -65.04
CA SER A 25 7.42 -19.52 -64.93
C SER A 25 6.15 -19.95 -64.13
N ALA A 26 5.81 -21.22 -64.12
CA ALA A 26 4.69 -21.72 -63.29
C ALA A 26 5.18 -22.50 -62.08
N SER A 27 5.69 -23.71 -62.21
CA SER A 27 6.11 -24.54 -61.07
C SER A 27 7.53 -25.09 -61.22
N ALA A 28 8.29 -25.04 -60.12
CA ALA A 28 9.64 -25.58 -60.06
C ALA A 28 9.84 -26.50 -58.87
N SER A 29 10.49 -27.66 -59.06
CA SER A 29 10.81 -28.63 -58.01
C SER A 29 12.25 -29.09 -58.14
N THR A 30 13.00 -29.09 -57.02
CA THR A 30 14.43 -29.43 -57.01
C THR A 30 14.76 -30.35 -55.85
N SER A 31 15.52 -31.41 -56.09
CA SER A 31 16.03 -32.28 -55.04
C SER A 31 17.55 -32.50 -55.24
N ALA A 32 18.33 -32.40 -54.21
CA ALA A 32 19.79 -32.62 -54.25
C ALA A 32 20.31 -33.19 -52.91
N SER A 33 21.46 -33.90 -52.92
CA SER A 33 22.08 -34.35 -51.69
C SER A 33 22.94 -33.26 -51.01
N GLU A 34 23.51 -32.34 -51.77
CA GLU A 34 24.24 -31.20 -51.18
C GLU A 34 23.46 -29.90 -51.31
N SER A 35 23.35 -29.28 -52.44
CA SER A 35 22.72 -27.98 -52.61
C SER A 35 21.59 -27.97 -53.63
N ALA A 36 20.46 -27.37 -53.26
CA ALA A 36 19.33 -27.21 -54.16
C ALA A 36 18.85 -25.75 -54.21
N SER A 37 18.62 -25.22 -55.42
CA SER A 37 18.12 -23.86 -55.63
C SER A 37 16.94 -23.87 -56.59
N THR A 38 15.86 -23.18 -56.26
CA THR A 38 14.63 -23.16 -57.07
C THR A 38 14.05 -21.75 -57.18
N SER A 39 13.71 -21.34 -58.41
CA SER A 39 13.00 -20.08 -58.67
C SER A 39 11.77 -20.32 -59.51
N ALA A 40 10.60 -19.77 -59.12
CA ALA A 40 9.37 -19.89 -59.90
C ALA A 40 8.48 -18.63 -59.73
N SER A 41 7.67 -18.35 -60.74
CA SER A 41 6.68 -17.25 -60.62
C SER A 41 5.43 -17.66 -59.85
N ALA A 42 5.02 -18.94 -59.89
CA ALA A 42 3.90 -19.41 -59.12
C ALA A 42 4.34 -20.24 -57.92
N SER A 43 4.80 -21.48 -58.09
CA SER A 43 5.16 -22.35 -56.97
C SER A 43 6.57 -22.92 -57.06
N ALA A 44 7.30 -22.89 -55.93
CA ALA A 44 8.64 -23.46 -55.86
C ALA A 44 8.76 -24.42 -54.68
N SER A 45 9.37 -25.59 -54.88
CA SER A 45 9.63 -26.59 -53.87
C SER A 45 11.08 -27.10 -53.96
N THR A 46 11.77 -27.12 -52.80
CA THR A 46 13.19 -27.51 -52.77
C THR A 46 13.47 -28.45 -51.60
N SER A 47 14.21 -29.53 -51.88
CA SER A 47 14.68 -30.44 -50.83
C SER A 47 16.20 -30.71 -51.01
N ALA A 48 16.95 -30.61 -49.90
CA ALA A 48 18.39 -30.90 -49.92
C ALA A 48 18.85 -31.48 -48.57
N SER A 49 19.96 -32.25 -48.58
CA SER A 49 20.54 -32.70 -47.31
C SER A 49 21.40 -31.64 -46.63
N GLU A 50 22.06 -30.76 -47.38
CA GLU A 50 22.81 -29.64 -46.76
C GLU A 50 22.08 -28.30 -46.91
N SER A 51 22.04 -27.72 -48.09
CA SER A 51 21.49 -26.38 -48.27
C SER A 51 20.36 -26.32 -49.32
N ALA A 52 19.26 -25.68 -48.94
CA ALA A 52 18.14 -25.48 -49.85
C ALA A 52 17.73 -23.99 -49.90
N SER A 53 17.57 -23.46 -51.12
CA SER A 53 17.12 -22.06 -51.33
C SER A 53 15.95 -22.02 -52.32
N THR A 54 14.89 -21.31 -51.99
CA THR A 54 13.68 -21.24 -52.80
C THR A 54 13.13 -19.81 -52.90
N SER A 55 12.85 -19.38 -54.14
CA SER A 55 12.19 -18.09 -54.38
C SER A 55 10.94 -18.29 -55.25
N ALA A 56 9.82 -17.70 -54.87
CA ALA A 56 8.56 -17.76 -55.64
C ALA A 56 7.76 -16.50 -55.51
N SER A 57 6.95 -16.14 -56.50
CA SER A 57 6.01 -15.03 -56.39
C SER A 57 4.72 -15.43 -55.63
N ALA A 58 4.28 -16.67 -55.71
CA ALA A 58 3.11 -17.11 -54.95
C ALA A 58 3.52 -17.98 -53.75
N SER A 59 3.92 -19.22 -53.96
CA SER A 59 4.22 -20.12 -52.83
C SER A 59 5.61 -20.75 -52.90
N ALA A 60 6.32 -20.75 -51.78
CA ALA A 60 7.65 -21.38 -51.69
C ALA A 60 7.70 -22.35 -50.50
N SER A 61 8.26 -23.56 -50.73
CA SER A 61 8.45 -24.57 -49.72
C SER A 61 9.88 -25.10 -49.77
N THR A 62 10.56 -25.18 -48.62
CA THR A 62 11.96 -25.61 -48.55
C THR A 62 12.19 -26.57 -47.40
N SER A 63 12.89 -27.67 -47.66
CA SER A 63 13.32 -28.60 -46.62
C SER A 63 14.83 -28.89 -46.76
N ALA A 64 15.57 -28.84 -45.65
CA ALA A 64 17.00 -29.18 -45.64
C ALA A 64 17.42 -29.77 -44.28
N SER A 65 18.47 -30.59 -44.25
CA SER A 65 19.02 -31.06 -43.00
C SER A 65 19.94 -30.03 -42.32
N ALA A 66 20.63 -29.19 -43.08
CA ALA A 66 21.47 -28.14 -42.48
C ALA A 66 20.81 -26.76 -42.60
N SER A 67 20.79 -26.16 -43.78
CA SER A 67 20.28 -24.79 -43.94
C SER A 67 19.16 -24.67 -44.98
N ALA A 68 18.10 -23.98 -44.63
CA ALA A 68 16.98 -23.70 -45.54
C ALA A 68 16.66 -22.20 -45.59
N SER A 69 16.53 -21.66 -46.82
CA SER A 69 16.14 -20.26 -47.04
C SER A 69 14.99 -20.18 -48.04
N THR A 70 13.95 -19.41 -47.71
CA THR A 70 12.75 -19.30 -48.54
C THR A 70 12.27 -17.85 -48.65
N SER A 71 11.99 -17.39 -49.86
CA SER A 71 11.39 -16.11 -50.14
C SER A 71 10.13 -16.25 -51.00
N ALA A 72 9.02 -15.61 -50.62
CA ALA A 72 7.80 -15.64 -51.40
C ALA A 72 7.02 -14.33 -51.26
N SER A 73 6.22 -13.95 -52.28
CA SER A 73 5.33 -12.81 -52.13
C SER A 73 4.03 -13.17 -51.43
N ALA A 74 3.55 -14.39 -51.52
CA ALA A 74 2.36 -14.80 -50.81
C ALA A 74 2.71 -15.70 -49.58
N SER A 75 3.08 -16.96 -49.81
CA SER A 75 3.29 -17.88 -48.69
C SER A 75 4.67 -18.57 -48.74
N ALA A 76 5.35 -18.62 -47.61
CA ALA A 76 6.65 -19.29 -47.48
C ALA A 76 6.65 -20.28 -46.32
N SER A 77 7.14 -21.50 -46.55
CA SER A 77 7.27 -22.54 -45.53
C SER A 77 8.67 -23.14 -45.56
N THR A 78 9.32 -23.27 -44.41
CA THR A 78 10.70 -23.76 -44.32
C THR A 78 10.87 -24.74 -43.17
N SER A 79 11.51 -25.88 -43.46
CA SER A 79 11.89 -26.85 -42.44
C SER A 79 13.40 -27.14 -42.52
N ALA A 80 14.10 -27.13 -41.38
CA ALA A 80 15.52 -27.45 -41.33
C ALA A 80 15.89 -28.10 -39.98
N SER A 81 16.94 -28.96 -39.99
CA SER A 81 17.46 -29.47 -38.72
C SER A 81 18.42 -28.51 -38.04
N ALA A 82 19.13 -27.66 -38.78
CA ALA A 82 19.97 -26.64 -38.16
C ALA A 82 19.34 -25.23 -38.28
N SER A 83 19.45 -24.58 -39.42
CA SER A 83 19.01 -23.19 -39.58
C SER A 83 17.96 -22.99 -40.66
N ALA A 84 16.93 -22.22 -40.32
CA ALA A 84 15.86 -21.89 -41.27
C ALA A 84 15.62 -20.37 -41.30
N SER A 85 15.51 -19.82 -42.53
CA SER A 85 15.18 -18.40 -42.75
C SER A 85 14.05 -18.25 -43.76
N THR A 86 13.03 -17.45 -43.45
CA THR A 86 11.87 -17.27 -44.33
C THR A 86 11.44 -15.82 -44.39
N SER A 87 11.21 -15.34 -45.64
CA SER A 87 10.62 -14.03 -45.88
C SER A 87 9.39 -14.14 -46.78
N ALA A 88 8.28 -13.50 -46.39
CA ALA A 88 7.07 -13.49 -47.19
C ALA A 88 6.29 -12.14 -47.02
N SER A 89 5.53 -11.75 -48.06
CA SER A 89 4.67 -10.58 -47.91
C SER A 89 3.34 -10.92 -47.24
N ALA A 90 2.81 -12.13 -47.37
CA ALA A 90 1.61 -12.50 -46.63
C ALA A 90 1.91 -13.43 -45.45
N SER A 91 2.24 -14.69 -45.66
CA SER A 91 2.42 -15.64 -44.55
C SER A 91 3.77 -16.37 -44.60
N ALA A 92 4.44 -16.46 -43.47
CA ALA A 92 5.68 -17.17 -43.31
C ALA A 92 5.62 -18.18 -42.14
N SER A 93 6.09 -19.42 -42.38
CA SER A 93 6.12 -20.47 -41.38
C SER A 93 7.48 -21.19 -41.38
N ILE A 94 8.07 -21.35 -40.18
CA ILE A 94 9.36 -22.05 -40.03
C ILE A 94 9.34 -23.09 -38.91
N SER A 95 9.98 -24.21 -39.16
CA SER A 95 10.36 -25.19 -38.15
C SER A 95 11.85 -25.49 -38.24
N ALA A 96 12.59 -25.41 -37.14
CA ALA A 96 14.01 -25.73 -37.10
C ALA A 96 14.42 -26.38 -35.77
N SER A 97 15.49 -27.21 -35.77
CA SER A 97 15.97 -27.74 -34.48
C SER A 97 16.95 -26.79 -33.78
N GLU A 98 17.68 -25.96 -34.48
CA GLU A 98 18.58 -24.99 -33.85
C GLU A 98 18.04 -23.57 -33.98
N SER A 99 18.12 -22.94 -35.13
CA SER A 99 17.79 -21.53 -35.32
C SER A 99 16.73 -21.28 -36.37
N ALA A 100 15.73 -20.47 -36.04
CA ALA A 100 14.69 -20.09 -36.98
C ALA A 100 14.51 -18.57 -37.01
N SER A 101 14.44 -17.98 -38.23
CA SER A 101 14.20 -16.56 -38.44
C SER A 101 13.09 -16.35 -39.47
N THR A 102 12.07 -15.58 -39.13
CA THR A 102 10.90 -15.38 -39.99
C THR A 102 10.54 -13.89 -40.11
N SER A 103 10.32 -13.42 -41.32
CA SER A 103 9.79 -12.07 -41.57
C SER A 103 8.57 -12.14 -42.49
N ALA A 104 7.49 -11.45 -42.13
CA ALA A 104 6.30 -11.39 -42.96
C ALA A 104 5.61 -10.02 -42.84
N SER A 105 4.87 -9.59 -43.88
CA SER A 105 4.07 -8.38 -43.75
C SER A 105 2.70 -8.66 -43.06
N ALA A 106 2.12 -9.83 -43.21
CA ALA A 106 0.91 -10.18 -42.50
C ALA A 106 1.22 -11.14 -41.33
N SER A 107 1.38 -12.41 -41.54
CA SER A 107 1.52 -13.39 -40.45
C SER A 107 2.84 -14.18 -40.49
N ALA A 108 3.48 -14.27 -39.32
CA ALA A 108 4.72 -15.04 -39.18
C ALA A 108 4.60 -16.04 -38.02
N SER A 109 5.00 -17.30 -38.25
CA SER A 109 5.03 -18.35 -37.25
C SER A 109 6.38 -19.07 -37.26
N THR A 110 7.00 -19.24 -36.08
CA THR A 110 8.33 -19.83 -35.96
C THR A 110 8.40 -20.82 -34.80
N SER A 111 8.95 -21.99 -35.05
CA SER A 111 9.23 -22.98 -34.02
C SER A 111 10.70 -23.42 -34.10
N ALA A 112 11.40 -23.46 -32.95
CA ALA A 112 12.78 -23.91 -32.88
C ALA A 112 13.11 -24.58 -31.56
N SER A 113 14.08 -25.49 -31.50
CA SER A 113 14.51 -26.04 -30.21
C SER A 113 15.53 -25.15 -29.51
N ALA A 114 16.35 -24.38 -30.24
CA ALA A 114 17.28 -23.44 -29.61
C ALA A 114 16.77 -21.99 -29.70
N SER A 115 16.86 -21.35 -30.84
CA SER A 115 16.53 -19.94 -30.99
C SER A 115 15.49 -19.66 -32.08
N ALA A 116 14.52 -18.86 -31.78
CA ALA A 116 13.49 -18.44 -32.73
C ALA A 116 13.34 -16.91 -32.76
N SER A 117 13.30 -16.31 -33.94
CA SER A 117 13.08 -14.87 -34.14
C SER A 117 11.99 -14.65 -35.19
N THR A 118 11.01 -13.82 -34.88
CA THR A 118 9.87 -13.56 -35.74
C THR A 118 9.53 -12.06 -35.84
N SER A 119 9.36 -11.57 -37.08
CA SER A 119 8.88 -10.20 -37.31
C SER A 119 7.68 -10.20 -38.25
N ALA A 120 6.63 -9.46 -37.93
CA ALA A 120 5.46 -9.32 -38.79
C ALA A 120 4.80 -7.95 -38.60
N SER A 121 4.06 -7.47 -39.62
CA SER A 121 3.29 -6.24 -39.47
C SER A 121 1.94 -6.48 -38.81
N GLU A 122 1.30 -7.61 -39.00
CA GLU A 122 0.06 -7.95 -38.28
C GLU A 122 0.32 -8.92 -37.14
N SER A 123 0.50 -10.20 -37.40
CA SER A 123 0.61 -11.21 -36.34
C SER A 123 1.92 -11.99 -36.33
N ALA A 124 2.56 -12.10 -35.20
CA ALA A 124 3.78 -12.89 -35.03
C ALA A 124 3.63 -13.89 -33.89
N SER A 125 3.99 -15.16 -34.14
CA SER A 125 3.97 -16.23 -33.13
C SER A 125 5.33 -16.98 -33.14
N THR A 126 5.90 -17.17 -31.94
CA THR A 126 7.22 -17.80 -31.81
C THR A 126 7.25 -18.81 -30.66
N SER A 127 7.75 -20.00 -30.91
CA SER A 127 7.98 -21.01 -29.89
C SER A 127 9.42 -21.49 -29.92
N ALA A 128 10.08 -21.57 -28.75
CA ALA A 128 11.45 -22.11 -28.68
C ALA A 128 11.69 -22.80 -27.33
N SER A 129 12.62 -23.76 -27.27
CA SER A 129 13.03 -24.36 -26.02
C SER A 129 14.06 -23.48 -25.25
N ALA A 130 14.91 -22.73 -25.96
CA ALA A 130 15.87 -21.85 -25.31
C ALA A 130 15.42 -20.38 -25.41
N SER A 131 15.53 -19.73 -26.54
CA SER A 131 15.25 -18.31 -26.69
C SER A 131 14.25 -17.98 -27.79
N ALA A 132 13.29 -17.15 -27.49
CA ALA A 132 12.28 -16.69 -28.45
C ALA A 132 12.18 -15.17 -28.47
N SER A 133 12.18 -14.57 -29.67
CA SER A 133 12.01 -13.13 -29.87
C SER A 133 10.92 -12.85 -30.92
N THR A 134 9.99 -11.97 -30.63
CA THR A 134 8.87 -11.68 -31.52
C THR A 134 8.60 -10.18 -31.60
N SER A 135 8.44 -9.65 -32.82
CA SER A 135 8.02 -8.27 -33.05
C SER A 135 6.83 -8.22 -34.01
N ALA A 136 5.81 -7.42 -33.67
CA ALA A 136 4.67 -7.22 -34.56
C ALA A 136 4.08 -5.82 -34.37
N SER A 137 3.36 -5.30 -35.39
CA SER A 137 2.63 -4.03 -35.22
C SER A 137 1.27 -4.24 -34.54
N GLU A 138 0.57 -5.34 -34.78
CA GLU A 138 -0.67 -5.65 -34.07
C GLU A 138 -0.46 -6.65 -32.93
N SER A 139 -0.31 -7.92 -33.23
CA SER A 139 -0.24 -8.96 -32.19
C SER A 139 1.05 -9.78 -32.20
N ALA A 140 1.66 -9.92 -31.05
CA ALA A 140 2.85 -10.75 -30.86
C ALA A 140 2.67 -11.76 -29.74
N SER A 141 2.99 -13.04 -30.00
CA SER A 141 2.91 -14.11 -29.01
C SER A 141 4.23 -14.90 -28.98
N THR A 142 4.78 -15.13 -27.79
CA THR A 142 6.07 -15.80 -27.63
C THR A 142 6.02 -16.83 -26.48
N SER A 143 6.50 -18.03 -26.75
CA SER A 143 6.66 -19.06 -25.73
C SER A 143 8.09 -19.61 -25.76
N ALA A 144 8.73 -19.74 -24.59
CA ALA A 144 10.08 -20.31 -24.47
C ALA A 144 10.27 -21.04 -23.14
N SER A 145 11.17 -22.05 -23.10
CA SER A 145 11.51 -22.66 -21.82
C SER A 145 12.55 -21.85 -21.04
N ALA A 146 13.43 -21.13 -21.73
CA ALA A 146 14.38 -20.25 -21.02
C ALA A 146 13.97 -18.77 -21.15
N SER A 147 14.21 -18.12 -22.26
CA SER A 147 13.96 -16.67 -22.38
C SER A 147 13.00 -16.30 -23.50
N ALA A 148 12.06 -15.44 -23.23
CA ALA A 148 11.10 -14.95 -24.20
C ALA A 148 11.05 -13.42 -24.21
N SER A 149 11.08 -12.81 -25.40
CA SER A 149 10.97 -11.35 -25.58
C SER A 149 9.92 -11.03 -26.65
N THR A 150 9.01 -10.12 -26.36
CA THR A 150 7.92 -9.76 -27.27
C THR A 150 7.70 -8.26 -27.34
N SER A 151 7.59 -7.72 -28.55
CA SER A 151 7.24 -6.32 -28.79
C SER A 151 6.05 -6.21 -29.76
N ALA A 152 5.06 -5.37 -29.43
CA ALA A 152 3.94 -5.12 -30.33
C ALA A 152 3.39 -3.70 -30.14
N SER A 153 2.72 -3.14 -31.16
CA SER A 153 2.05 -1.85 -30.99
C SER A 153 0.67 -2.01 -30.34
N GLU A 154 -0.06 -3.09 -30.59
CA GLU A 154 -1.33 -3.34 -29.88
C GLU A 154 -1.17 -4.38 -28.78
N SER A 155 -1.05 -5.65 -29.09
CA SER A 155 -1.06 -6.71 -28.08
C SER A 155 0.19 -7.57 -28.07
N ALA A 156 0.79 -7.77 -26.90
CA ALA A 156 1.93 -8.63 -26.71
C ALA A 156 1.68 -9.64 -25.59
N SER A 157 1.98 -10.92 -25.86
CA SER A 157 1.85 -12.00 -24.88
C SER A 157 3.13 -12.84 -24.83
N THR A 158 3.66 -13.10 -23.65
CA THR A 158 4.91 -13.83 -23.47
C THR A 158 4.82 -14.86 -22.34
N SER A 159 5.26 -16.07 -22.61
CA SER A 159 5.37 -17.12 -21.59
C SER A 159 6.79 -17.71 -21.60
N ALA A 160 7.40 -17.88 -20.42
CA ALA A 160 8.73 -18.49 -20.30
C ALA A 160 8.88 -19.22 -18.96
N SER A 161 9.77 -20.23 -18.90
CA SER A 161 10.08 -20.86 -17.61
C SER A 161 11.12 -20.07 -16.81
N GLU A 162 12.05 -19.38 -17.46
CA GLU A 162 13.02 -18.54 -16.74
C GLU A 162 12.67 -17.06 -16.85
N SER A 163 12.88 -16.43 -17.99
CA SER A 163 12.71 -14.99 -18.15
C SER A 163 11.76 -14.59 -19.27
N ALA A 164 10.83 -13.70 -18.97
CA ALA A 164 9.90 -13.17 -19.96
C ALA A 164 9.91 -11.65 -19.95
N SER A 165 9.99 -11.02 -21.13
CA SER A 165 9.95 -9.58 -21.31
C SER A 165 8.93 -9.20 -22.39
N THR A 166 8.05 -8.25 -22.10
CA THR A 166 6.98 -7.85 -23.03
C THR A 166 6.82 -6.34 -23.09
N SER A 167 6.76 -5.79 -24.31
CA SER A 167 6.46 -4.38 -24.53
C SER A 167 5.31 -4.21 -25.51
N ALA A 168 4.34 -3.34 -25.19
CA ALA A 168 3.23 -3.04 -26.10
C ALA A 168 2.71 -1.61 -25.89
N SER A 169 2.12 -1.00 -26.95
CA SER A 169 1.46 0.29 -26.77
C SER A 169 0.04 0.16 -26.19
N ALA A 170 -0.68 -0.91 -26.48
CA ALA A 170 -2.00 -1.10 -25.87
C ALA A 170 -1.94 -2.13 -24.73
N SER A 171 -1.80 -3.42 -25.01
CA SER A 171 -1.87 -4.45 -23.96
C SER A 171 -0.66 -5.37 -23.93
N ALA A 172 -0.09 -5.61 -22.77
CA ALA A 172 1.01 -6.54 -22.58
C ALA A 172 0.72 -7.55 -21.47
N SER A 173 0.96 -8.82 -21.73
CA SER A 173 0.78 -9.91 -20.77
C SER A 173 2.04 -10.78 -20.71
N THR A 174 2.53 -11.08 -19.50
CA THR A 174 3.77 -11.83 -19.31
C THR A 174 3.62 -12.87 -18.20
N SER A 175 4.04 -14.10 -18.47
CA SER A 175 4.11 -15.15 -17.46
C SER A 175 5.50 -15.80 -17.46
N ALA A 176 6.09 -16.00 -16.28
CA ALA A 176 7.37 -16.69 -16.15
C ALA A 176 7.46 -17.43 -14.81
N SER A 177 8.27 -18.50 -14.72
CA SER A 177 8.52 -19.14 -13.44
C SER A 177 9.60 -18.41 -12.63
N ALA A 178 10.57 -17.77 -13.27
CA ALA A 178 11.56 -16.97 -12.52
C ALA A 178 11.27 -15.47 -12.63
N SER A 179 11.54 -14.82 -13.74
CA SER A 179 11.41 -13.37 -13.85
C SER A 179 10.50 -12.92 -14.99
N ALA A 180 9.60 -11.98 -14.72
CA ALA A 180 8.72 -11.42 -15.72
C ALA A 180 8.77 -9.89 -15.69
N SER A 181 8.90 -9.26 -16.87
CA SER A 181 8.90 -7.81 -17.03
C SER A 181 7.92 -7.39 -18.14
N THR A 182 7.07 -6.39 -17.85
CA THR A 182 6.04 -5.95 -18.78
C THR A 182 5.95 -4.43 -18.84
N SER A 183 5.92 -3.88 -20.05
CA SER A 183 5.69 -2.44 -20.27
C SER A 183 4.56 -2.23 -21.27
N ALA A 184 3.62 -1.33 -20.96
CA ALA A 184 2.53 -1.00 -21.86
C ALA A 184 2.05 0.45 -21.67
N SER A 185 1.49 1.07 -22.73
CA SER A 185 0.89 2.40 -22.57
C SER A 185 -0.54 2.33 -22.03
N ALA A 186 -1.29 1.28 -22.32
CA ALA A 186 -2.63 1.12 -21.74
C ALA A 186 -2.64 0.09 -20.59
N SER A 187 -2.53 -1.20 -20.87
CA SER A 187 -2.66 -2.24 -19.83
C SER A 187 -1.48 -3.20 -19.80
N ALA A 188 -0.97 -3.47 -18.62
CA ALA A 188 0.10 -4.44 -18.42
C ALA A 188 -0.25 -5.45 -17.32
N SER A 189 -0.03 -6.74 -17.59
CA SER A 189 -0.27 -7.82 -16.63
C SER A 189 0.97 -8.74 -16.57
N THR A 190 1.43 -9.05 -15.36
CA THR A 190 2.64 -9.85 -15.16
C THR A 190 2.44 -10.89 -14.05
N SER A 191 2.82 -12.13 -14.33
CA SER A 191 2.84 -13.18 -13.32
C SER A 191 4.19 -13.89 -13.31
N ALA A 192 4.77 -14.11 -12.12
CA ALA A 192 6.02 -14.83 -11.97
C ALA A 192 6.08 -15.59 -10.64
N SER A 193 6.85 -16.68 -10.55
CA SER A 193 7.06 -17.34 -9.25
C SER A 193 8.12 -16.63 -8.40
N THR A 194 9.12 -15.99 -9.01
CA THR A 194 10.12 -15.24 -8.25
C THR A 194 9.90 -13.75 -8.36
N SER A 195 10.21 -13.12 -9.47
CA SER A 195 10.13 -11.65 -9.60
C SER A 195 9.25 -11.18 -10.74
N ALA A 196 8.38 -10.22 -10.47
CA ALA A 196 7.52 -9.63 -11.47
C ALA A 196 7.63 -8.10 -11.45
N SER A 197 7.80 -7.48 -12.62
CA SER A 197 7.86 -6.03 -12.77
C SER A 197 6.92 -5.56 -13.88
N THR A 198 6.11 -4.54 -13.61
CA THR A 198 5.11 -4.05 -14.55
C THR A 198 5.07 -2.53 -14.59
N SER A 199 5.09 -1.95 -15.80
CA SER A 199 4.90 -0.52 -16.01
C SER A 199 3.80 -0.26 -17.02
N ALA A 200 2.89 0.67 -16.71
CA ALA A 200 1.82 1.04 -17.64
C ALA A 200 1.40 2.50 -17.44
N SER A 201 0.88 3.16 -18.50
CA SER A 201 0.32 4.50 -18.35
C SER A 201 -1.13 4.47 -17.83
N ALA A 202 -1.91 3.43 -18.15
CA ALA A 202 -3.26 3.34 -17.59
C ALA A 202 -3.33 2.31 -16.45
N SER A 203 -3.27 1.01 -16.72
CA SER A 203 -3.45 -0.02 -15.71
C SER A 203 -2.31 -1.04 -15.66
N ALA A 204 -1.81 -1.33 -14.48
CA ALA A 204 -0.78 -2.33 -14.26
C ALA A 204 -1.20 -3.34 -13.18
N SER A 205 -1.01 -4.63 -13.45
CA SER A 205 -1.29 -5.71 -12.51
C SER A 205 -0.09 -6.68 -12.44
N THR A 206 0.33 -7.02 -11.23
CA THR A 206 1.52 -7.86 -11.01
C THR A 206 1.28 -8.89 -9.92
N SER A 207 1.63 -10.13 -10.18
CA SER A 207 1.58 -11.20 -9.18
C SER A 207 2.92 -11.95 -9.14
N ALA A 208 3.46 -12.21 -7.95
CA ALA A 208 4.69 -12.97 -7.78
C ALA A 208 4.69 -13.74 -6.45
N SER A 209 5.45 -14.84 -6.33
CA SER A 209 5.61 -15.51 -5.04
C SER A 209 6.66 -14.83 -4.15
N GLU A 210 7.70 -14.26 -4.72
CA GLU A 210 8.69 -13.51 -3.93
C GLU A 210 8.51 -12.01 -4.08
N SER A 211 8.87 -11.41 -5.18
CA SER A 211 8.87 -9.95 -5.35
C SER A 211 7.99 -9.44 -6.48
N ALA A 212 7.16 -8.47 -6.23
CA ALA A 212 6.33 -7.83 -7.23
C ALA A 212 6.48 -6.31 -7.20
N SER A 213 6.70 -5.68 -8.37
CA SER A 213 6.82 -4.24 -8.51
C SER A 213 5.90 -3.73 -9.62
N THR A 214 5.13 -2.68 -9.35
CA THR A 214 4.16 -2.15 -10.32
C THR A 214 4.18 -0.62 -10.35
N SER A 215 4.24 -0.04 -11.54
CA SER A 215 4.11 1.41 -11.74
C SER A 215 3.03 1.71 -12.76
N ALA A 216 2.16 2.66 -12.48
CA ALA A 216 1.12 3.08 -13.42
C ALA A 216 0.75 4.55 -13.23
N SER A 217 0.26 5.24 -14.28
CA SER A 217 -0.25 6.59 -14.12
C SER A 217 -1.71 6.61 -13.64
N ALA A 218 -2.52 5.61 -13.97
CA ALA A 218 -3.88 5.55 -13.44
C ALA A 218 -4.01 4.51 -12.31
N SER A 219 -4.00 3.22 -12.60
CA SER A 219 -4.22 2.19 -11.59
C SER A 219 -3.12 1.13 -11.53
N ALA A 220 -2.67 0.82 -10.34
CA ALA A 220 -1.66 -0.22 -10.12
C ALA A 220 -2.14 -1.23 -9.05
N SER A 221 -2.00 -2.52 -9.33
CA SER A 221 -2.33 -3.61 -8.41
C SER A 221 -1.18 -4.61 -8.31
N THR A 222 -0.78 -4.97 -7.10
CA THR A 222 0.36 -5.85 -6.87
C THR A 222 0.07 -6.89 -5.78
N SER A 223 0.38 -8.14 -6.05
CA SER A 223 0.28 -9.21 -5.07
C SER A 223 1.59 -10.00 -5.01
N ALA A 224 2.09 -10.29 -3.80
CA ALA A 224 3.30 -11.11 -3.61
C ALA A 224 3.24 -11.86 -2.27
N SER A 225 3.95 -12.99 -2.15
CA SER A 225 4.07 -13.66 -0.85
C SER A 225 5.13 -13.03 0.05
N GLU A 226 6.21 -12.49 -0.50
CA GLU A 226 7.21 -11.77 0.29
C GLU A 226 7.09 -10.26 0.16
N SER A 227 7.48 -9.68 -0.95
CA SER A 227 7.54 -8.23 -1.10
C SER A 227 6.71 -7.68 -2.26
N ALA A 228 5.90 -6.68 -1.99
CA ALA A 228 5.11 -6.01 -3.02
C ALA A 228 5.33 -4.50 -2.97
N SER A 229 5.59 -3.88 -4.12
CA SER A 229 5.78 -2.43 -4.25
C SER A 229 4.90 -1.88 -5.37
N THR A 230 4.17 -0.82 -5.11
CA THR A 230 3.22 -0.24 -6.07
C THR A 230 3.29 1.29 -6.09
N SER A 231 3.39 1.86 -7.29
CA SER A 231 3.31 3.31 -7.48
C SER A 231 2.26 3.66 -8.51
N ALA A 232 1.41 4.65 -8.23
CA ALA A 232 0.41 5.10 -9.19
C ALA A 232 0.09 6.59 -8.99
N SER A 233 -0.35 7.29 -10.06
CA SER A 233 -0.82 8.67 -9.91
C SER A 233 -2.28 8.73 -9.44
N ALA A 234 -3.12 7.77 -9.78
CA ALA A 234 -4.49 7.75 -9.28
C ALA A 234 -4.67 6.70 -8.17
N SER A 235 -4.70 5.43 -8.46
CA SER A 235 -4.99 4.39 -7.46
C SER A 235 -3.93 3.30 -7.38
N ALA A 236 -3.51 2.95 -6.19
CA ALA A 236 -2.55 1.86 -5.96
C ALA A 236 -3.10 0.88 -4.92
N SER A 237 -3.00 -0.41 -5.21
CA SER A 237 -3.40 -1.49 -4.31
C SER A 237 -2.28 -2.54 -4.20
N THR A 238 -1.92 -2.92 -2.98
CA THR A 238 -0.80 -3.85 -2.74
C THR A 238 -1.15 -4.88 -1.68
N SER A 239 -0.90 -6.15 -1.96
CA SER A 239 -1.05 -7.23 -0.99
C SER A 239 0.24 -8.05 -0.90
N ALA A 240 0.70 -8.36 0.32
CA ALA A 240 1.87 -9.21 0.53
C ALA A 240 1.77 -9.96 1.86
N SER A 241 2.42 -11.15 1.97
CA SER A 241 2.49 -11.83 3.26
C SER A 241 3.61 -11.28 4.15
N ALA A 242 4.70 -10.77 3.60
CA ALA A 242 5.75 -10.15 4.41
C ALA A 242 5.70 -8.62 4.33
N SER A 243 6.10 -8.00 3.24
CA SER A 243 6.20 -6.55 3.14
C SER A 243 5.42 -5.94 1.98
N ALA A 244 4.67 -4.89 2.22
CA ALA A 244 3.93 -4.18 1.19
C ALA A 244 4.22 -2.67 1.26
N SER A 245 4.52 -2.05 0.11
CA SER A 245 4.76 -0.62 -0.01
C SER A 245 3.92 -0.03 -1.14
N THR A 246 3.21 1.07 -0.87
CA THR A 246 2.31 1.67 -1.85
C THR A 246 2.42 3.19 -1.86
N SER A 247 2.56 3.78 -3.05
CA SER A 247 2.53 5.22 -3.23
C SER A 247 1.50 5.62 -4.28
N ALA A 248 0.68 6.64 -4.00
CA ALA A 248 -0.30 7.13 -4.96
C ALA A 248 -0.57 8.62 -4.77
N SER A 249 -0.97 9.35 -5.83
CA SER A 249 -1.38 10.73 -5.67
C SER A 249 -2.86 10.85 -5.24
N ALA A 250 -3.72 9.91 -5.60
CA ALA A 250 -5.11 9.93 -5.12
C ALA A 250 -5.33 8.88 -4.02
N SER A 251 -5.40 7.61 -4.32
CA SER A 251 -5.76 6.58 -3.33
C SER A 251 -4.74 5.43 -3.24
N ALA A 252 -4.35 5.06 -2.05
CA ALA A 252 -3.46 3.94 -1.81
C ALA A 252 -4.04 2.97 -0.78
N SER A 253 -4.02 1.67 -1.08
CA SER A 253 -4.48 0.61 -0.20
C SER A 253 -3.42 -0.49 -0.09
N THR A 254 -3.11 -0.92 1.13
CA THR A 254 -2.05 -1.90 1.37
C THR A 254 -2.46 -2.93 2.42
N SER A 255 -2.27 -4.20 2.13
CA SER A 255 -2.47 -5.30 3.08
C SER A 255 -1.20 -6.13 3.19
N ALA A 256 -0.77 -6.45 4.42
CA ALA A 256 0.40 -7.31 4.65
C ALA A 256 0.25 -8.10 5.95
N SER A 257 0.86 -9.30 6.04
CA SER A 257 0.89 -10.02 7.31
C SER A 257 2.01 -9.53 8.24
N ALA A 258 3.12 -9.03 7.71
CA ALA A 258 4.17 -8.44 8.54
C ALA A 258 4.16 -6.91 8.46
N SER A 259 4.69 -6.29 7.42
CA SER A 259 4.85 -4.84 7.36
C SER A 259 4.15 -4.18 6.17
N ALA A 260 3.46 -3.10 6.41
CA ALA A 260 2.80 -2.33 5.36
C ALA A 260 3.14 -0.84 5.47
N SER A 261 3.47 -0.21 4.33
CA SER A 261 3.75 1.22 4.24
C SER A 261 2.97 1.85 3.08
N THR A 262 2.30 2.96 3.34
CA THR A 262 1.48 3.63 2.32
C THR A 262 1.61 5.14 2.36
N SER A 263 1.81 5.76 1.18
CA SER A 263 1.79 7.21 1.03
C SER A 263 0.80 7.62 -0.04
N ALA A 264 -0.02 8.62 0.24
CA ALA A 264 -0.98 9.15 -0.74
C ALA A 264 -1.22 10.64 -0.54
N SER A 265 -1.59 11.39 -1.60
CA SER A 265 -1.97 12.79 -1.44
C SER A 265 -3.43 12.94 -1.03
N ALA A 266 -4.33 12.03 -1.42
CA ALA A 266 -5.72 12.09 -0.95
C ALA A 266 -5.99 11.05 0.13
N SER A 267 -6.09 9.77 -0.18
CA SER A 267 -6.49 8.75 0.78
C SER A 267 -5.52 7.58 0.88
N ALA A 268 -5.16 7.18 2.09
CA ALA A 268 -4.32 6.02 2.34
C ALA A 268 -4.95 5.06 3.34
N SER A 269 -4.97 3.75 3.05
CA SER A 269 -5.52 2.72 3.91
C SER A 269 -4.55 1.54 4.04
N ILE A 270 -4.31 1.08 5.27
CA ILE A 270 -3.42 -0.05 5.54
C ILE A 270 -4.02 -1.05 6.53
N SER A 271 -3.81 -2.32 6.24
CA SER A 271 -4.01 -3.41 7.19
C SER A 271 -2.75 -4.27 7.29
N ALA A 272 -2.27 -4.54 8.49
CA ALA A 272 -1.09 -5.38 8.71
C ALA A 272 -1.22 -6.18 10.01
N SER A 273 -0.58 -7.36 10.11
CA SER A 273 -0.57 -8.10 11.36
C SER A 273 0.54 -7.64 12.32
N GLU A 274 1.67 -7.16 11.81
CA GLU A 274 2.74 -6.63 12.67
C GLU A 274 2.80 -5.10 12.62
N SER A 275 3.31 -4.51 11.55
CA SER A 275 3.55 -3.07 11.49
C SER A 275 2.87 -2.38 10.33
N ALA A 276 2.23 -1.26 10.58
CA ALA A 276 1.58 -0.46 9.54
C ALA A 276 1.98 1.01 9.66
N SER A 277 2.36 1.64 8.54
CA SER A 277 2.71 3.05 8.47
C SER A 277 1.99 3.73 7.32
N THR A 278 1.29 4.82 7.59
CA THR A 278 0.46 5.52 6.59
C THR A 278 0.69 7.02 6.61
N SER A 279 0.89 7.61 5.44
CA SER A 279 0.95 9.07 5.28
C SER A 279 -0.01 9.53 4.19
N ALA A 280 -0.79 10.56 4.46
CA ALA A 280 -1.71 11.13 3.46
C ALA A 280 -1.87 12.64 3.69
N SER A 281 -2.20 13.41 2.62
CA SER A 281 -2.52 14.82 2.79
C SER A 281 -3.99 15.03 3.20
N ALA A 282 -4.91 14.17 2.77
CA ALA A 282 -6.29 14.26 3.24
C ALA A 282 -6.59 13.19 4.31
N SER A 283 -6.82 11.95 3.95
CA SER A 283 -7.26 10.93 4.90
C SER A 283 -6.33 9.72 4.99
N ALA A 284 -5.99 9.31 6.19
CA ALA A 284 -5.18 8.12 6.44
C ALA A 284 -5.86 7.17 7.44
N SER A 285 -5.92 5.89 7.11
CA SER A 285 -6.49 4.84 7.95
C SER A 285 -5.51 3.66 8.09
N THR A 286 -5.25 3.22 9.31
CA THR A 286 -4.26 2.16 9.57
C THR A 286 -4.78 1.16 10.61
N SER A 287 -4.69 -0.12 10.31
CA SER A 287 -4.99 -1.19 11.25
C SER A 287 -3.81 -2.16 11.36
N ALA A 288 -3.41 -2.52 12.57
CA ALA A 288 -2.32 -3.47 12.80
C ALA A 288 -2.53 -4.25 14.11
N SER A 289 -2.01 -5.49 14.20
CA SER A 289 -2.06 -6.22 15.46
C SER A 289 -0.92 -5.82 16.42
N ALA A 290 0.24 -5.43 15.92
CA ALA A 290 1.32 -4.94 16.79
C ALA A 290 1.44 -3.42 16.75
N SER A 291 1.94 -2.81 15.71
CA SER A 291 2.19 -1.38 15.68
C SER A 291 1.55 -0.66 14.48
N ALA A 292 0.90 0.45 14.73
CA ALA A 292 0.31 1.27 13.68
C ALA A 292 0.73 2.73 13.81
N SER A 293 1.15 3.36 12.72
CA SER A 293 1.52 4.78 12.65
C SER A 293 0.80 5.48 11.50
N THR A 294 0.18 6.61 11.76
CA THR A 294 -0.61 7.33 10.75
C THR A 294 -0.36 8.84 10.80
N SER A 295 -0.11 9.45 9.64
CA SER A 295 0.00 10.90 9.52
C SER A 295 -0.91 11.41 8.41
N ALA A 296 -1.65 12.48 8.67
CA ALA A 296 -2.53 13.10 7.67
C ALA A 296 -2.65 14.60 7.91
N SER A 297 -2.96 15.40 6.87
CA SER A 297 -3.25 16.83 7.08
C SER A 297 -4.71 17.06 7.49
N GLU A 298 -5.66 16.27 7.00
CA GLU A 298 -7.06 16.38 7.44
C GLU A 298 -7.39 15.30 8.48
N SER A 299 -7.61 14.05 8.10
CA SER A 299 -8.08 13.02 9.01
C SER A 299 -7.15 11.81 9.11
N ALA A 300 -6.83 11.41 10.31
CA ALA A 300 -6.04 10.22 10.57
C ALA A 300 -6.75 9.27 11.54
N SER A 301 -6.86 7.99 11.20
CA SER A 301 -7.46 6.95 12.02
C SER A 301 -6.52 5.74 12.16
N THR A 302 -6.29 5.29 13.39
CA THR A 302 -5.36 4.19 13.66
C THR A 302 -5.92 3.20 14.68
N SER A 303 -5.85 1.92 14.36
CA SER A 303 -6.22 0.85 15.28
C SER A 303 -5.08 -0.16 15.42
N ALA A 304 -4.73 -0.54 16.63
CA ALA A 304 -3.70 -1.56 16.88
C ALA A 304 -3.98 -2.34 18.17
N SER A 305 -3.51 -3.59 18.25
CA SER A 305 -3.61 -4.35 19.50
C SER A 305 -2.48 -4.01 20.48
N ALA A 306 -1.30 -3.63 20.00
CA ALA A 306 -0.21 -3.21 20.88
C ALA A 306 -0.02 -1.69 20.87
N SER A 307 0.52 -1.09 19.84
CA SER A 307 0.83 0.33 19.82
C SER A 307 0.24 1.08 18.63
N ALA A 308 -0.39 2.23 18.87
CA ALA A 308 -0.94 3.07 17.83
C ALA A 308 -0.46 4.52 17.99
N SER A 309 -0.02 5.14 16.89
CA SER A 309 0.40 6.54 16.85
C SER A 309 -0.27 7.27 15.68
N THR A 310 -0.86 8.43 15.94
CA THR A 310 -1.61 9.18 14.93
C THR A 310 -1.31 10.68 15.01
N SER A 311 -1.03 11.30 13.85
CA SER A 311 -0.87 12.75 13.74
C SER A 311 -1.75 13.31 12.63
N ALA A 312 -2.46 14.39 12.90
CA ALA A 312 -3.27 15.06 11.88
C ALA A 312 -3.36 16.57 12.17
N SER A 313 -3.62 17.40 11.15
CA SER A 313 -3.86 18.83 11.39
C SER A 313 -5.31 19.11 11.80
N GLU A 314 -6.29 18.37 11.25
CA GLU A 314 -7.69 18.51 11.70
C GLU A 314 -8.08 17.41 12.68
N SER A 315 -8.33 16.20 12.25
CA SER A 315 -8.86 15.14 13.11
C SER A 315 -7.97 13.91 13.23
N ALA A 316 -7.67 13.49 14.43
CA ALA A 316 -6.93 12.27 14.70
C ALA A 316 -7.69 11.34 15.65
N SER A 317 -7.83 10.07 15.29
CA SER A 317 -8.48 9.03 16.09
C SER A 317 -7.57 7.80 16.23
N THR A 318 -7.37 7.34 17.47
CA THR A 318 -6.47 6.21 17.75
C THR A 318 -7.10 5.24 18.75
N SER A 319 -7.08 3.95 18.40
CA SER A 319 -7.50 2.89 19.31
C SER A 319 -6.40 1.85 19.46
N ALA A 320 -6.09 1.44 20.69
CA ALA A 320 -5.08 0.40 20.93
C ALA A 320 -5.42 -0.39 22.21
N SER A 321 -5.02 -1.68 22.29
CA SER A 321 -5.17 -2.45 23.52
C SER A 321 -4.05 -2.16 24.51
N ALA A 322 -2.84 -1.82 24.07
CA ALA A 322 -1.76 -1.43 24.98
C ALA A 322 -1.52 0.07 24.98
N SER A 323 -0.91 0.67 23.97
CA SER A 323 -0.54 2.07 23.98
C SER A 323 -1.09 2.86 22.79
N ALA A 324 -1.67 4.01 23.05
CA ALA A 324 -2.18 4.91 22.02
C ALA A 324 -1.64 6.33 22.19
N SER A 325 -1.15 6.94 21.10
CA SER A 325 -0.67 8.33 21.07
C SER A 325 -1.31 9.08 19.92
N THR A 326 -1.88 10.26 20.20
CA THR A 326 -2.59 11.05 19.18
C THR A 326 -2.24 12.52 19.26
N SER A 327 -1.93 13.14 18.13
CA SER A 327 -1.70 14.58 18.02
C SER A 327 -2.54 15.18 16.90
N ALA A 328 -3.22 16.29 17.18
CA ALA A 328 -4.01 17.01 16.18
C ALA A 328 -4.06 18.51 16.48
N SER A 329 -4.29 19.35 15.48
CA SER A 329 -4.48 20.78 15.71
C SER A 329 -5.94 21.12 16.09
N GLU A 330 -6.93 20.40 15.55
CA GLU A 330 -8.33 20.59 15.96
C GLU A 330 -8.84 19.50 16.91
N SER A 331 -9.05 18.29 16.45
CA SER A 331 -9.66 17.23 17.25
C SER A 331 -8.78 16.00 17.41
N ALA A 332 -8.56 15.55 18.61
CA ALA A 332 -7.85 14.32 18.89
C ALA A 332 -8.66 13.39 19.79
N SER A 333 -8.83 12.13 19.40
CA SER A 333 -9.52 11.10 20.17
C SER A 333 -8.63 9.86 20.34
N THR A 334 -8.47 9.40 21.57
CA THR A 334 -7.60 8.26 21.88
C THR A 334 -8.27 7.28 22.83
N SER A 335 -8.28 6.01 22.47
CA SER A 335 -8.75 4.93 23.34
C SER A 335 -7.66 3.88 23.51
N ALA A 336 -7.37 3.46 24.74
CA ALA A 336 -6.38 2.42 25.02
C ALA A 336 -6.75 1.62 26.28
N SER A 337 -6.36 0.35 26.35
CA SER A 337 -6.54 -0.45 27.57
C SER A 337 -5.43 -0.21 28.61
N GLU A 338 -4.21 0.10 28.18
CA GLU A 338 -3.10 0.39 29.08
C GLU A 338 -2.75 1.88 29.14
N SER A 339 -2.23 2.45 28.06
CA SER A 339 -1.76 3.84 28.05
C SER A 339 -2.33 4.65 26.91
N ALA A 340 -2.84 5.83 27.20
CA ALA A 340 -3.32 6.76 26.19
C ALA A 340 -2.72 8.15 26.38
N SER A 341 -2.21 8.75 25.30
CA SER A 341 -1.66 10.10 25.28
C SER A 341 -2.26 10.91 24.14
N THR A 342 -2.78 12.09 24.44
CA THR A 342 -3.48 12.91 23.45
C THR A 342 -3.06 14.37 23.51
N SER A 343 -2.69 14.93 22.36
CA SER A 343 -2.44 16.37 22.21
C SER A 343 -3.33 16.93 21.12
N ALA A 344 -4.00 18.01 21.38
CA ALA A 344 -4.79 18.66 20.34
C ALA A 344 -4.84 20.17 20.56
N SER A 345 -5.01 21.04 19.53
CA SER A 345 -5.18 22.49 19.70
C SER A 345 -6.62 22.95 19.82
N ALA A 346 -7.64 22.17 19.44
CA ALA A 346 -9.03 22.52 19.71
C ALA A 346 -9.74 21.54 20.66
N SER A 347 -9.80 20.26 20.37
CA SER A 347 -10.48 19.28 21.23
C SER A 347 -9.68 18.00 21.41
N ALA A 348 -9.51 17.53 22.62
CA ALA A 348 -8.88 16.25 22.88
C ALA A 348 -9.76 15.36 23.77
N SER A 349 -9.96 14.11 23.37
CA SER A 349 -10.71 13.10 24.11
C SER A 349 -9.84 11.87 24.31
N THR A 350 -9.71 11.42 25.56
CA THR A 350 -8.87 10.27 25.88
C THR A 350 -9.61 9.29 26.78
N SER A 351 -9.67 8.02 26.36
CA SER A 351 -10.16 6.93 27.17
C SER A 351 -9.07 5.89 27.36
N ALA A 352 -8.74 5.56 28.59
CA ALA A 352 -7.77 4.53 28.91
C ALA A 352 -8.24 3.66 30.08
N SER A 353 -7.97 2.36 30.02
CA SER A 353 -8.32 1.47 31.12
C SER A 353 -7.16 1.27 32.10
N ALA A 354 -5.92 1.50 31.72
CA ALA A 354 -4.76 1.40 32.61
C ALA A 354 -3.98 2.70 32.84
N SER A 355 -3.52 3.40 31.81
CA SER A 355 -2.85 4.70 32.00
C SER A 355 -2.94 5.62 30.79
N ALA A 356 -3.08 6.92 31.04
CA ALA A 356 -3.09 7.93 29.99
C ALA A 356 -2.03 9.00 30.27
N GLY A 357 -1.14 9.25 29.33
CA GLY A 357 0.07 10.06 29.46
C GLY A 357 -0.01 11.47 28.91
N LYS A 358 0.95 12.29 29.27
CA LYS A 358 0.99 13.76 29.11
C LYS A 358 1.20 14.26 27.69
N SER A 359 0.54 15.34 27.33
CA SER A 359 1.03 16.17 26.25
C SER A 359 0.66 17.65 26.37
N ARG A 360 1.50 18.48 25.83
CA ARG A 360 1.41 19.94 25.86
C ARG A 360 1.03 20.52 24.51
N GLN A 361 0.01 21.28 24.42
CA GLN A 361 -0.16 22.53 23.70
C GLN A 361 -1.64 22.92 23.51
N GLN A 362 -1.88 24.18 23.50
CA GLN A 362 -3.07 25.05 23.55
C GLN A 362 -4.33 24.65 22.82
N LEU A 363 -5.56 24.61 23.58
CA LEU A 363 -6.78 24.18 23.01
C LEU A 363 -8.12 24.33 23.64
N PRO A 364 -9.20 24.36 22.85
CA PRO A 364 -10.54 24.38 23.39
C PRO A 364 -11.16 23.00 23.63
N ASN A 365 -11.50 22.13 23.85
CA ASN A 365 -12.31 20.97 24.30
C ASN A 365 -11.61 19.59 24.40
N THR A 366 -11.44 19.07 25.60
CA THR A 366 -10.92 17.72 25.82
C THR A 366 -11.81 16.85 26.73
N GLY A 367 -12.11 15.62 26.27
CA GLY A 367 -12.78 14.60 27.05
C GLY A 367 -11.97 13.32 27.19
N THR A 368 -11.76 12.81 28.42
CA THR A 368 -11.05 11.56 28.67
C THR A 368 -11.88 10.62 29.55
N GLU A 369 -12.15 9.41 29.09
CA GLU A 369 -12.81 8.35 29.86
C GLU A 369 -11.89 7.17 30.08
N VAL A 370 -11.75 6.70 31.33
CA VAL A 370 -10.85 5.61 31.72
C VAL A 370 -11.51 4.65 32.69
N SER A 371 -11.64 3.39 32.38
CA SER A 371 -12.30 2.40 33.24
C SER A 371 -11.39 1.21 33.62
N LYS A 372 -11.20 1.03 34.92
CA LYS A 372 -10.43 0.00 35.69
C LYS A 372 -8.90 0.06 35.66
N SER A 373 -8.29 0.50 36.75
CA SER A 373 -6.85 0.50 37.09
C SER A 373 -5.95 1.35 36.19
N SER A 374 -6.08 2.70 36.24
CA SER A 374 -5.38 3.50 35.24
C SER A 374 -5.01 4.91 35.66
N VAL A 375 -4.02 5.47 34.97
CA VAL A 375 -3.60 6.86 35.09
C VAL A 375 -3.88 7.62 33.80
N ALA A 376 -4.68 8.67 33.86
CA ALA A 376 -5.01 9.50 32.70
C ALA A 376 -4.49 10.93 32.87
N SER A 377 -3.87 11.49 31.84
CA SER A 377 -3.32 12.84 31.83
C SER A 377 -3.74 13.61 30.58
N THR A 378 -4.34 14.79 30.75
CA THR A 378 -4.86 15.62 29.67
C THR A 378 -4.47 17.09 29.82
N SER A 379 -4.03 17.73 28.74
CA SER A 379 -3.70 19.17 28.70
C SER A 379 -4.39 19.86 27.53
N ALA A 380 -5.01 21.01 27.79
CA ALA A 380 -5.77 21.76 26.78
C ALA A 380 -5.75 23.27 26.99
N SER A 381 -6.02 24.09 25.98
CA SER A 381 -6.15 25.53 26.11
C SER A 381 -7.57 26.01 26.42
N GLU A 382 -8.62 25.36 25.88
CA GLU A 382 -9.99 25.72 26.25
C GLU A 382 -10.62 24.69 27.19
N SER A 383 -10.92 23.50 26.80
CA SER A 383 -11.59 22.53 27.67
C SER A 383 -10.93 21.18 27.75
N ALA A 384 -10.77 20.65 28.94
CA ALA A 384 -10.18 19.32 29.15
C ALA A 384 -11.11 18.47 30.06
N SER A 385 -11.40 17.23 29.66
CA SER A 385 -12.21 16.28 30.42
C SER A 385 -11.50 14.92 30.53
N THR A 386 -11.36 14.39 31.75
CA THR A 386 -10.62 13.15 32.02
C THR A 386 -11.40 12.24 33.00
N SER A 387 -11.57 10.97 32.64
CA SER A 387 -12.13 9.94 33.51
C SER A 387 -11.16 8.75 33.67
N ALA A 388 -10.89 8.33 34.89
CA ALA A 388 -9.94 7.23 35.17
C ALA A 388 -10.38 6.38 36.38
N SER A 389 -10.03 5.08 36.40
CA SER A 389 -10.29 4.24 37.57
C SER A 389 -9.21 4.35 38.66
N ALA A 390 -7.97 4.68 38.32
CA ALA A 390 -6.93 4.89 39.33
C ALA A 390 -6.60 6.39 39.53
N SER A 391 -5.89 7.02 38.61
CA SER A 391 -5.49 8.41 38.75
C SER A 391 -5.79 9.24 37.49
N ALA A 392 -6.31 10.42 37.68
CA ALA A 392 -6.60 11.34 36.58
C ALA A 392 -5.96 12.72 36.84
N SER A 393 -5.32 13.30 35.85
CA SER A 393 -4.70 14.62 35.91
C SER A 393 -5.11 15.45 34.68
N THR A 394 -5.64 16.66 34.94
CA THR A 394 -6.16 17.53 33.88
C THR A 394 -5.66 18.95 34.02
N SER A 395 -5.17 19.56 32.95
CA SER A 395 -4.79 20.98 32.93
C SER A 395 -5.43 21.68 31.72
N ALA A 396 -6.06 22.83 31.98
CA ALA A 396 -6.70 23.61 30.92
C ALA A 396 -6.59 25.11 31.17
N SER A 397 -6.62 25.98 30.14
CA SER A 397 -6.66 27.41 30.30
C SER A 397 -8.07 27.93 30.56
N ALA A 398 -9.11 27.29 30.01
CA ALA A 398 -10.48 27.69 30.32
C ALA A 398 -11.15 26.71 31.29
N SER A 399 -11.51 25.52 30.89
CA SER A 399 -12.28 24.60 31.76
C SER A 399 -11.62 23.21 31.87
N ALA A 400 -11.52 22.69 33.07
CA ALA A 400 -11.03 21.36 33.33
C ALA A 400 -11.98 20.52 34.17
N SER A 401 -12.28 19.30 33.76
CA SER A 401 -13.15 18.35 34.47
C SER A 401 -12.45 16.99 34.65
N THR A 402 -12.44 16.47 35.86
CA THR A 402 -11.74 15.21 36.16
C THR A 402 -12.60 14.30 37.08
N SER A 403 -12.74 13.04 36.67
CA SER A 403 -13.37 12.01 37.50
C SER A 403 -12.42 10.82 37.69
N ALA A 404 -12.24 10.35 38.92
CA ALA A 404 -11.37 9.20 39.20
C ALA A 404 -11.87 8.38 40.40
N SER A 405 -11.63 7.07 40.40
CA SER A 405 -11.94 6.22 41.55
C SER A 405 -10.91 6.32 42.69
N ALA A 406 -9.66 6.60 42.38
CA ALA A 406 -8.63 6.77 43.40
C ALA A 406 -8.23 8.23 43.59
N SER A 407 -7.49 8.83 42.68
CA SER A 407 -6.97 10.18 42.80
C SER A 407 -7.29 11.08 41.62
N ALA A 408 -7.71 12.30 41.87
CA ALA A 408 -7.98 13.27 40.81
C ALA A 408 -7.26 14.59 41.07
N SER A 409 -6.62 15.17 40.08
CA SER A 409 -5.95 16.46 40.15
C SER A 409 -6.36 17.32 38.94
N THR A 410 -6.80 18.56 39.22
CA THR A 410 -7.32 19.44 38.18
C THR A 410 -6.77 20.86 38.34
N SER A 411 -6.27 21.46 37.28
CA SER A 411 -5.83 22.85 37.23
C SER A 411 -6.47 23.58 36.05
N ALA A 412 -7.06 24.74 36.29
CA ALA A 412 -7.64 25.55 35.22
C ALA A 412 -7.51 27.06 35.52
N SER A 413 -7.48 27.91 34.50
CA SER A 413 -7.47 29.36 34.70
C SER A 413 -8.85 29.91 34.96
N THR A 414 -9.93 29.32 34.40
CA THR A 414 -11.28 29.77 34.68
C THR A 414 -12.04 28.80 35.63
N SER A 415 -12.37 27.62 35.21
CA SER A 415 -13.16 26.66 35.98
C SER A 415 -12.53 25.29 36.13
N ALA A 416 -12.47 24.77 37.33
CA ALA A 416 -12.00 23.42 37.62
C ALA A 416 -13.03 22.60 38.39
N SER A 417 -13.38 21.41 37.96
CA SER A 417 -14.30 20.49 38.62
C SER A 417 -13.65 19.12 38.81
N THR A 418 -13.71 18.56 40.00
CA THR A 418 -13.06 17.30 40.34
C THR A 418 -13.96 16.39 41.18
N SER A 419 -14.12 15.15 40.80
CA SER A 419 -14.79 14.13 41.58
C SER A 419 -13.89 12.91 41.78
N ALA A 420 -13.75 12.42 43.00
CA ALA A 420 -12.92 11.23 43.28
C ALA A 420 -13.45 10.42 44.47
N SER A 421 -13.21 9.13 44.53
CA SER A 421 -13.60 8.31 45.67
C SER A 421 -12.57 8.36 46.81
N ALA A 422 -11.29 8.57 46.51
CA ALA A 422 -10.26 8.67 47.57
C ALA A 422 -9.76 10.11 47.77
N SER A 423 -9.01 10.68 46.82
CA SER A 423 -8.41 12.00 47.00
C SER A 423 -8.65 12.93 45.81
N ALA A 424 -8.97 14.17 46.04
CA ALA A 424 -9.08 15.15 44.97
C ALA A 424 -8.36 16.46 45.33
N SER A 425 -7.67 17.03 44.33
CA SER A 425 -7.00 18.31 44.40
C SER A 425 -7.43 19.20 43.23
N THR A 426 -7.88 20.40 43.50
CA THR A 426 -8.39 21.31 42.47
C THR A 426 -7.84 22.72 42.63
N SER A 427 -7.33 23.32 41.58
CA SER A 427 -6.84 24.68 41.54
C SER A 427 -7.46 25.44 40.36
N ALA A 428 -7.98 26.63 40.60
CA ALA A 428 -8.52 27.46 39.53
C ALA A 428 -8.35 28.97 39.87
N SER A 429 -8.26 29.83 38.84
CA SER A 429 -8.18 31.27 39.06
C SER A 429 -9.57 31.88 39.36
N GLU A 430 -10.64 31.35 38.77
CA GLU A 430 -12.00 31.84 39.09
C GLU A 430 -12.79 30.85 39.98
N SER A 431 -13.18 29.69 39.49
CA SER A 431 -14.03 28.77 40.21
C SER A 431 -13.46 27.36 40.36
N ALA A 432 -13.45 26.84 41.56
CA ALA A 432 -13.01 25.46 41.81
C ALA A 432 -14.10 24.69 42.59
N SER A 433 -14.46 23.49 42.13
CA SER A 433 -15.41 22.60 42.74
C SER A 433 -14.85 21.19 42.92
N THR A 434 -14.95 20.62 44.12
CA THR A 434 -14.40 19.32 44.46
C THR A 434 -15.39 18.47 45.28
N SER A 435 -15.65 17.25 44.84
CA SER A 435 -16.47 16.29 45.61
C SER A 435 -15.68 14.96 45.79
N VAL A 436 -15.59 14.48 47.05
CA VAL A 436 -14.73 13.30 47.33
C VAL A 436 -15.30 12.50 48.50
N SER A 437 -15.13 11.19 48.51
CA SER A 437 -15.53 10.35 49.66
C SER A 437 -14.55 10.40 50.84
N VAL A 438 -13.24 10.65 50.59
CA VAL A 438 -12.27 10.69 51.69
C VAL A 438 -11.65 12.09 51.86
N SER A 439 -10.75 12.54 51.01
CA SER A 439 -10.06 13.81 51.20
C SER A 439 -10.18 14.77 50.05
N ALA A 440 -10.50 16.00 50.28
CA ALA A 440 -10.63 17.03 49.25
C ALA A 440 -9.82 18.28 49.58
N SER A 441 -9.10 18.82 48.59
CA SER A 441 -8.38 20.09 48.71
C SER A 441 -8.72 21.00 47.50
N THR A 442 -9.11 22.23 47.77
CA THR A 442 -9.56 23.16 46.71
C THR A 442 -8.97 24.56 46.93
N SER A 443 -8.41 25.12 45.88
CA SER A 443 -7.88 26.50 45.86
C SER A 443 -8.45 27.31 44.71
N ALA A 444 -8.95 28.50 44.96
CA ALA A 444 -9.43 29.39 43.91
C ALA A 444 -9.20 30.86 44.23
N SER A 445 -9.04 31.74 43.25
CA SER A 445 -8.92 33.17 43.50
C SER A 445 -10.29 33.84 43.71
N ALA A 446 -11.35 33.34 43.05
CA ALA A 446 -12.70 33.88 43.30
C ALA A 446 -13.53 32.94 44.18
N SER A 447 -13.95 31.79 43.69
CA SER A 447 -14.85 30.90 44.44
C SER A 447 -14.36 29.48 44.58
N ALA A 448 -14.38 28.91 45.76
CA ALA A 448 -14.02 27.53 46.02
C ALA A 448 -15.12 26.78 46.75
N SER A 449 -15.51 25.58 46.30
CA SER A 449 -16.49 24.72 46.91
C SER A 449 -15.95 23.30 47.08
N THR A 450 -16.08 22.74 48.29
CA THR A 450 -15.54 21.42 48.59
C THR A 450 -16.51 20.59 49.42
N SER A 451 -16.76 19.34 49.01
CA SER A 451 -17.51 18.37 49.78
C SER A 451 -16.71 17.10 49.99
N ALA A 452 -16.63 16.60 51.21
CA ALA A 452 -15.93 15.35 51.50
C ALA A 452 -16.59 14.56 52.63
N SER A 453 -16.52 13.23 52.65
CA SER A 453 -17.05 12.44 53.76
C SER A 453 -16.11 12.42 54.95
N ALA A 454 -14.80 12.51 54.75
CA ALA A 454 -13.87 12.59 55.87
C ALA A 454 -13.27 14.00 56.04
N SER A 455 -12.36 14.43 55.16
CA SER A 455 -11.67 15.71 55.34
C SER A 455 -11.80 16.65 54.14
N ALA A 456 -12.10 17.90 54.39
CA ALA A 456 -12.20 18.92 53.35
C ALA A 456 -11.38 20.18 53.72
N SER A 457 -10.60 20.71 52.78
CA SER A 457 -9.82 21.93 52.93
C SER A 457 -10.07 22.85 51.73
N THR A 458 -10.40 24.11 51.99
CA THR A 458 -10.75 25.08 50.95
C THR A 458 -10.10 26.44 51.19
N SER A 459 -9.48 26.99 50.19
CA SER A 459 -8.92 28.35 50.22
C SER A 459 -9.42 29.16 49.02
N ALA A 460 -9.89 30.41 49.31
CA ALA A 460 -10.34 31.31 48.24
C ALA A 460 -10.09 32.78 48.62
N SER A 461 -9.85 33.67 47.65
CA SER A 461 -9.70 35.09 47.92
C SER A 461 -11.06 35.79 48.08
N ALA A 462 -12.11 35.33 47.42
CA ALA A 462 -13.45 35.91 47.60
C ALA A 462 -14.35 35.01 48.44
N SER A 463 -14.79 33.86 47.96
CA SER A 463 -15.75 33.00 48.69
C SER A 463 -15.26 31.55 48.79
N ALA A 464 -15.34 30.97 49.97
CA ALA A 464 -15.04 29.57 50.20
C ALA A 464 -16.17 28.85 50.94
N SER A 465 -16.55 27.66 50.47
CA SER A 465 -17.60 26.81 51.08
C SER A 465 -17.07 25.39 51.25
N THR A 466 -17.18 24.83 52.43
CA THR A 466 -16.67 23.48 52.75
C THR A 466 -17.67 22.68 53.59
N SER A 467 -17.93 21.44 53.16
CA SER A 467 -18.74 20.50 53.93
C SER A 467 -17.97 19.19 54.13
N ALA A 468 -17.91 18.66 55.34
CA ALA A 468 -17.28 17.38 55.64
C ALA A 468 -17.95 16.66 56.78
N SER A 469 -17.94 15.32 56.84
CA SER A 469 -18.49 14.57 57.95
C SER A 469 -17.56 14.54 59.19
N GLU A 470 -16.24 14.56 58.98
CA GLU A 470 -15.27 14.58 60.08
C GLU A 470 -14.64 15.97 60.28
N SER A 471 -13.80 16.41 59.40
CA SER A 471 -13.12 17.69 59.53
C SER A 471 -13.25 18.61 58.34
N ALA A 472 -13.50 19.86 58.57
CA ALA A 472 -13.57 20.88 57.51
C ALA A 472 -12.75 22.11 57.90
N SER A 473 -11.93 22.61 56.96
CA SER A 473 -11.11 23.81 57.12
C SER A 473 -11.35 24.78 55.96
N THR A 474 -11.64 26.02 56.24
CA THR A 474 -11.94 27.01 55.19
C THR A 474 -11.23 28.34 55.45
N SER A 475 -10.56 28.89 54.44
CA SER A 475 -9.97 30.23 54.51
C SER A 475 -10.47 31.08 53.34
N ALA A 476 -10.91 32.30 53.61
CA ALA A 476 -11.31 33.24 52.56
C ALA A 476 -11.05 34.69 52.95
N SER A 477 -10.77 35.58 51.98
CA SER A 477 -10.59 37.01 52.28
C SER A 477 -11.92 37.76 52.42
N ALA A 478 -12.97 37.33 51.74
CA ALA A 478 -14.28 37.96 51.85
C ALA A 478 -15.26 37.13 52.71
N SER A 479 -15.70 35.97 52.23
CA SER A 479 -16.64 35.14 53.00
C SER A 479 -16.28 33.66 53.03
N ALA A 480 -16.42 33.02 54.18
CA ALA A 480 -16.15 31.62 54.40
C ALA A 480 -17.30 30.92 55.10
N SER A 481 -17.68 29.71 54.61
CA SER A 481 -18.74 28.91 55.22
C SER A 481 -18.23 27.45 55.39
N THR A 482 -18.36 26.90 56.60
CA THR A 482 -17.84 25.57 56.92
C THR A 482 -18.86 24.76 57.71
N SER A 483 -19.12 23.52 57.32
CA SER A 483 -19.97 22.57 58.06
C SER A 483 -19.22 21.25 58.25
N ALA A 484 -19.20 20.71 59.48
CA ALA A 484 -18.62 19.41 59.80
C ALA A 484 -19.33 18.73 60.96
N SER A 485 -19.35 17.38 61.00
CA SER A 485 -19.93 16.65 62.13
C SER A 485 -18.98 16.55 63.32
N ALA A 486 -17.68 16.49 63.12
CA ALA A 486 -16.70 16.41 64.19
C ALA A 486 -15.99 17.74 64.43
N SER A 487 -15.23 18.28 63.52
CA SER A 487 -14.56 19.57 63.72
C SER A 487 -14.62 20.49 62.50
N ALA A 488 -14.82 21.77 62.71
CA ALA A 488 -14.88 22.80 61.70
C ALA A 488 -14.02 24.02 62.09
N SER A 489 -13.22 24.52 61.13
CA SER A 489 -12.37 25.69 61.28
C SER A 489 -12.59 26.67 60.12
N THR A 490 -12.84 27.94 60.40
CA THR A 490 -13.11 28.95 59.40
C THR A 490 -12.36 30.24 59.65
N SER A 491 -11.71 30.80 58.68
CA SER A 491 -11.09 32.10 58.71
C SER A 491 -11.54 32.97 57.57
N ALA A 492 -12.05 34.17 57.85
CA ALA A 492 -12.45 35.12 56.82
C ALA A 492 -12.23 36.56 57.27
N SER A 493 -11.91 37.49 56.36
CA SER A 493 -11.73 38.89 56.67
C SER A 493 -13.02 39.67 56.79
N THR A 494 -14.09 39.26 56.08
CA THR A 494 -15.37 39.97 56.07
C THR A 494 -16.49 39.21 56.83
N SER A 495 -16.76 37.94 56.47
CA SER A 495 -17.76 37.15 57.15
C SER A 495 -17.35 35.64 57.19
N ALA A 496 -17.54 35.08 58.40
CA ALA A 496 -17.26 33.65 58.63
C ALA A 496 -18.49 32.98 59.27
N SER A 497 -18.83 31.75 58.73
CA SER A 497 -19.91 30.94 59.29
C SER A 497 -19.43 29.51 59.50
N THR A 498 -19.53 28.98 60.69
CA THR A 498 -19.03 27.65 61.03
C THR A 498 -20.11 26.86 61.84
N SER A 499 -20.35 25.61 61.40
CA SER A 499 -21.23 24.67 62.08
C SER A 499 -20.47 23.35 62.30
N ALA A 500 -20.43 22.88 63.55
CA ALA A 500 -19.85 21.56 63.88
C ALA A 500 -20.63 20.91 65.02
N SER A 501 -20.77 19.59 65.04
CA SER A 501 -21.45 18.87 66.12
C SER A 501 -20.57 18.67 67.35
N ALA A 502 -19.23 18.56 67.16
CA ALA A 502 -18.30 18.35 68.28
C ALA A 502 -17.42 19.57 68.54
N SER A 503 -16.73 20.19 67.61
CA SER A 503 -15.96 21.43 67.87
C SER A 503 -15.96 22.36 66.66
N ALA A 504 -16.03 23.69 66.91
CA ALA A 504 -16.03 24.73 65.89
C ALA A 504 -15.08 25.87 66.25
N SER A 505 -14.33 26.46 65.30
CA SER A 505 -13.54 27.68 65.50
C SER A 505 -13.67 28.61 64.27
N THR A 506 -13.75 29.92 64.52
CA THR A 506 -13.89 30.96 63.48
C THR A 506 -12.78 31.99 63.61
#